data_e47eadb9949b73c3c6e00cb2ce2ee26f
#
_entry.id   e47eadb9949b73c3c6e00cb2ce2ee26f
#
_cell.length_a   1.000
_cell.length_b   1.000
_cell.length_c   1.000
_cell.angle_alpha   90.00
_cell.angle_beta   90.00
_cell.angle_gamma   90.00
#
_symmetry.space_group_name_H-M   'P 1'
#
loop_
_entity.id
_entity.type
_entity.pdbx_description
1 polymer ?
#
loop_
_entity_poly.entity_id
_entity_poly.type
_entity_poly.pdbx_seq_one_letter_code
_entity_poly.pdbx_strand_id
1 'polypeptide(L)'
;MKRPAALWGCMALAALALMACDDARGPRSQPAAADATTPPHPPTDPPPEADAAPPPSAAPSTPLARAAGRMTVEALARSIPVITGGLRWTEDFGGGVETDVLQALAPTLGAPDYLRVTEENLEPSLILAKFLNDAAQRLCVRWVERDRAAAAADRTLVVHPGDWAARDPAAVGVALRALQLRFFGRRVPEGAAGDAVLEPLRALFQDASSTAAPGREAGDGWLAVCIAHMTDPELVIY
;
A
#
# COMPACT_ATOMS: atom_id res chain seq x y z
N MET A 1 -31.47 39.54 25.24
CA MET A 1 -32.91 39.27 25.11
C MET A 1 -33.11 37.91 24.43
N LYS A 2 -33.84 37.02 25.09
CA LYS A 2 -34.42 35.73 24.68
C LYS A 2 -33.63 34.78 23.80
N ARG A 3 -33.00 33.79 24.43
CA ARG A 3 -32.67 32.46 23.86
C ARG A 3 -33.95 31.62 23.79
N PRO A 4 -34.12 30.77 22.78
CA PRO A 4 -34.94 29.58 22.98
C PRO A 4 -34.07 28.33 23.19
N ALA A 5 -34.60 27.52 24.09
CA ALA A 5 -34.05 26.27 24.58
C ALA A 5 -34.38 25.10 23.64
N ALA A 6 -33.49 24.14 23.66
CA ALA A 6 -33.70 22.69 23.73
C ALA A 6 -34.79 22.06 22.88
N LEU A 7 -34.36 21.10 22.04
CA LEU A 7 -35.09 19.85 21.80
C LEU A 7 -34.06 18.71 21.65
N TRP A 8 -33.78 18.08 22.77
CA TRP A 8 -33.23 16.73 22.82
C TRP A 8 -34.38 15.77 22.53
N GLY A 9 -34.37 15.16 21.35
CA GLY A 9 -35.25 14.08 20.96
C GLY A 9 -34.49 12.77 21.06
N CYS A 10 -34.86 11.97 22.04
CA CYS A 10 -34.57 10.57 22.17
C CYS A 10 -34.84 9.83 20.86
N MET A 11 -33.90 9.02 20.40
CA MET A 11 -34.23 7.82 19.65
C MET A 11 -33.46 6.65 20.23
N ALA A 12 -34.27 5.81 20.85
CA ALA A 12 -33.90 4.58 21.51
C ALA A 12 -33.65 3.45 20.51
N LEU A 13 -32.79 2.53 20.94
CA LEU A 13 -32.82 1.08 20.75
C LEU A 13 -33.32 0.52 19.40
N ALA A 14 -32.39 -0.09 18.67
CA ALA A 14 -32.66 -1.28 17.85
C ALA A 14 -31.51 -2.26 18.03
N ALA A 15 -31.72 -3.19 18.93
CA ALA A 15 -31.78 -4.65 18.74
C ALA A 15 -30.48 -5.33 18.26
N LEU A 16 -29.82 -5.96 19.25
CA LEU A 16 -28.93 -7.10 19.11
C LEU A 16 -29.57 -8.18 18.23
N ALA A 17 -28.89 -8.56 17.16
CA ALA A 17 -29.02 -9.87 16.57
C ALA A 17 -27.66 -10.57 16.69
N LEU A 18 -27.52 -11.34 17.75
CA LEU A 18 -26.51 -12.38 17.94
C LEU A 18 -26.78 -13.48 16.90
N MET A 19 -25.96 -13.60 15.88
CA MET A 19 -25.82 -14.85 15.15
C MET A 19 -24.58 -15.58 15.68
N ALA A 20 -24.86 -16.58 16.50
CA ALA A 20 -23.93 -17.62 16.89
C ALA A 20 -23.55 -18.41 15.62
N CYS A 21 -22.29 -18.32 15.20
CA CYS A 21 -21.70 -19.29 14.27
C CYS A 21 -21.16 -20.46 15.09
N ASP A 22 -21.83 -21.56 14.90
CA ASP A 22 -21.56 -22.89 15.48
C ASP A 22 -20.15 -23.39 15.06
N ASP A 23 -19.33 -23.70 16.06
CA ASP A 23 -17.97 -24.22 15.92
C ASP A 23 -18.03 -25.74 15.65
N ALA A 24 -18.28 -26.14 14.42
CA ALA A 24 -18.12 -27.53 13.99
C ALA A 24 -16.67 -27.79 13.55
N ARG A 25 -15.73 -27.84 14.48
CA ARG A 25 -14.42 -28.42 14.26
C ARG A 25 -14.49 -29.95 14.42
N GLY A 26 -14.69 -30.63 13.29
CA GLY A 26 -14.44 -32.07 13.20
C GLY A 26 -12.95 -32.40 13.38
N PRO A 27 -12.61 -33.57 13.97
CA PRO A 27 -11.23 -33.99 14.20
C PRO A 27 -10.50 -34.19 12.88
N ARG A 28 -9.39 -33.47 12.68
CA ARG A 28 -8.46 -33.70 11.56
C ARG A 28 -7.72 -35.00 11.81
N SER A 29 -8.04 -36.01 11.02
CA SER A 29 -7.25 -37.23 10.90
C SER A 29 -5.86 -36.90 10.35
N GLN A 30 -4.83 -37.15 11.15
CA GLN A 30 -3.45 -37.14 10.68
C GLN A 30 -3.25 -38.31 9.71
N PRO A 31 -2.65 -38.09 8.53
CA PRO A 31 -2.21 -39.22 7.70
C PRO A 31 -1.02 -39.89 8.37
N ALA A 32 -1.13 -41.23 8.50
CA ALA A 32 -0.07 -42.09 9.00
C ALA A 32 1.19 -41.96 8.13
N ALA A 33 2.33 -41.83 8.76
CA ALA A 33 3.63 -41.89 8.11
C ALA A 33 3.79 -43.28 7.48
N ALA A 34 3.86 -43.34 6.16
CA ALA A 34 4.24 -44.53 5.43
C ALA A 34 5.77 -44.64 5.47
N ASP A 35 6.26 -45.68 6.15
CA ASP A 35 7.63 -46.11 6.15
C ASP A 35 7.98 -46.62 4.74
N ALA A 36 8.62 -45.78 3.94
CA ALA A 36 9.14 -46.16 2.63
C ALA A 36 10.58 -46.68 2.82
N THR A 37 10.71 -47.96 3.09
CA THR A 37 11.98 -48.69 3.00
C THR A 37 12.41 -48.75 1.53
N THR A 38 13.31 -47.88 1.11
CA THR A 38 13.93 -47.89 -0.21
C THR A 38 14.95 -49.04 -0.27
N PRO A 39 14.83 -49.98 -1.22
CA PRO A 39 15.85 -50.99 -1.40
C PRO A 39 17.17 -50.39 -1.94
N PRO A 40 18.34 -50.99 -1.57
CA PRO A 40 19.63 -50.50 -2.04
C PRO A 40 19.80 -50.77 -3.54
N HIS A 41 20.12 -49.70 -4.28
CA HIS A 41 20.50 -49.79 -5.69
C HIS A 41 21.87 -50.49 -5.82
N PRO A 42 22.04 -51.42 -6.77
CA PRO A 42 23.35 -51.94 -7.10
C PRO A 42 24.25 -50.86 -7.71
N PRO A 43 25.58 -50.97 -7.54
CA PRO A 43 26.51 -50.02 -8.11
C PRO A 43 26.47 -50.09 -9.64
N THR A 44 26.13 -48.96 -10.26
CA THR A 44 26.18 -48.80 -11.72
C THR A 44 27.61 -48.40 -12.10
N ASP A 45 28.26 -49.18 -12.97
CA ASP A 45 29.55 -48.86 -13.54
C ASP A 45 29.52 -47.49 -14.25
N PRO A 46 30.58 -46.67 -14.15
CA PRO A 46 30.62 -45.42 -14.86
C PRO A 46 30.63 -45.63 -16.37
N PRO A 47 29.84 -44.86 -17.13
CA PRO A 47 29.85 -44.93 -18.59
C PRO A 47 31.24 -44.48 -19.13
N PRO A 48 31.67 -45.00 -20.28
CA PRO A 48 32.95 -44.65 -20.89
C PRO A 48 32.98 -43.14 -21.20
N GLU A 49 34.11 -42.53 -20.89
CA GLU A 49 34.41 -41.13 -21.12
C GLU A 49 34.28 -40.84 -22.62
N ALA A 50 33.15 -40.19 -22.99
CA ALA A 50 32.96 -39.70 -24.34
C ALA A 50 33.82 -38.45 -24.52
N ASP A 51 34.59 -38.40 -25.59
CA ASP A 51 35.44 -37.27 -26.00
C ASP A 51 34.74 -35.93 -25.77
N ALA A 52 35.29 -35.17 -24.88
CA ALA A 52 34.74 -33.85 -24.51
C ALA A 52 34.85 -32.89 -25.69
N ALA A 53 33.72 -32.59 -26.30
CA ALA A 53 33.63 -31.48 -27.24
C ALA A 53 34.11 -30.18 -26.55
N PRO A 54 34.83 -29.29 -27.28
CA PRO A 54 35.29 -28.02 -26.68
C PRO A 54 34.11 -27.24 -26.13
N PRO A 55 34.27 -26.60 -24.95
CA PRO A 55 33.18 -25.86 -24.33
C PRO A 55 32.64 -24.78 -25.29
N PRO A 56 31.32 -24.67 -25.42
CA PRO A 56 30.73 -23.60 -26.25
C PRO A 56 31.26 -22.28 -25.79
N SER A 57 31.74 -21.48 -26.77
CA SER A 57 32.20 -20.11 -26.55
C SER A 57 31.19 -19.37 -25.66
N ALA A 58 31.65 -18.83 -24.55
CA ALA A 58 30.80 -18.14 -23.59
C ALA A 58 29.95 -17.09 -24.31
N ALA A 59 28.65 -17.33 -24.34
CA ALA A 59 27.70 -16.31 -24.76
C ALA A 59 27.94 -15.03 -23.94
N PRO A 60 27.84 -13.83 -24.53
CA PRO A 60 28.04 -12.60 -23.78
C PRO A 60 27.13 -12.65 -22.56
N SER A 61 27.73 -12.57 -21.39
CA SER A 61 27.01 -12.53 -20.12
C SER A 61 26.05 -11.34 -20.17
N THR A 62 24.78 -11.63 -20.37
CA THR A 62 23.73 -10.62 -20.19
C THR A 62 23.97 -9.99 -18.81
N PRO A 63 24.07 -8.66 -18.70
CA PRO A 63 24.27 -8.03 -17.42
C PRO A 63 23.17 -8.55 -16.49
N LEU A 64 23.57 -9.17 -15.38
CA LEU A 64 22.64 -9.68 -14.37
C LEU A 64 21.68 -8.54 -14.05
N ALA A 65 20.42 -8.69 -14.43
CA ALA A 65 19.39 -7.75 -14.04
C ALA A 65 19.48 -7.62 -12.51
N ARG A 66 19.68 -6.39 -12.02
CA ARG A 66 19.76 -6.13 -10.60
C ARG A 66 18.48 -6.69 -9.98
N ALA A 67 18.60 -7.59 -9.01
CA ALA A 67 17.42 -8.12 -8.32
C ALA A 67 16.61 -6.95 -7.78
N ALA A 68 15.31 -6.92 -8.05
CA ALA A 68 14.44 -5.89 -7.53
C ALA A 68 14.47 -5.95 -6.00
N GLY A 69 14.89 -4.87 -5.38
CA GLY A 69 14.90 -4.71 -3.93
C GLY A 69 13.81 -3.76 -3.48
N ARG A 70 13.32 -3.93 -2.28
CA ARG A 70 12.39 -2.97 -1.68
C ARG A 70 13.11 -1.88 -0.89
N MET A 71 12.42 -0.79 -0.66
CA MET A 71 12.85 0.27 0.26
C MET A 71 13.01 -0.29 1.69
N THR A 72 14.04 0.18 2.42
CA THR A 72 14.19 -0.18 3.84
C THR A 72 13.04 0.36 4.68
N VAL A 73 12.74 -0.30 5.80
CA VAL A 73 11.70 0.16 6.73
C VAL A 73 12.01 1.55 7.26
N GLU A 74 13.28 1.85 7.51
CA GLU A 74 13.70 3.20 7.93
C GLU A 74 13.47 4.25 6.84
N ALA A 75 13.79 3.93 5.58
CA ALA A 75 13.52 4.83 4.46
C ALA A 75 12.02 5.05 4.28
N LEU A 76 11.21 3.99 4.41
CA LEU A 76 9.75 4.08 4.37
C LEU A 76 9.19 4.97 5.50
N ALA A 77 9.71 4.81 6.72
CA ALA A 77 9.32 5.63 7.88
C ALA A 77 9.63 7.12 7.69
N ARG A 78 10.68 7.44 6.95
CA ARG A 78 11.00 8.83 6.58
C ARG A 78 10.17 9.35 5.41
N SER A 79 9.93 8.50 4.42
CA SER A 79 9.25 8.89 3.17
C SER A 79 7.77 9.14 3.36
N ILE A 80 7.06 8.31 4.13
CA ILE A 80 5.61 8.46 4.34
C ILE A 80 5.24 9.86 4.86
N PRO A 81 5.83 10.38 5.95
CA PRO A 81 5.52 11.74 6.40
C PRO A 81 5.88 12.83 5.38
N VAL A 82 6.98 12.67 4.65
CA VAL A 82 7.38 13.64 3.62
C VAL A 82 6.34 13.68 2.50
N ILE A 83 5.94 12.53 1.99
CA ILE A 83 4.95 12.40 0.92
C ILE A 83 3.59 12.94 1.37
N THR A 84 3.15 12.59 2.57
CA THR A 84 1.81 12.92 3.09
C THR A 84 1.71 14.28 3.78
N GLY A 85 2.79 15.08 3.75
CA GLY A 85 2.81 16.40 4.42
C GLY A 85 2.72 16.29 5.94
N GLY A 86 3.45 15.34 6.53
CA GLY A 86 3.62 15.18 7.97
C GLY A 86 2.71 14.12 8.63
N LEU A 87 1.85 13.43 7.88
CA LEU A 87 1.00 12.40 8.47
C LEU A 87 1.82 11.15 8.80
N ARG A 88 1.48 10.56 9.96
CA ARG A 88 1.96 9.25 10.40
C ARG A 88 0.77 8.34 10.68
N TRP A 89 0.94 7.07 10.49
CA TRP A 89 -0.06 6.10 10.91
C TRP A 89 0.14 5.77 12.38
N THR A 90 -0.69 6.39 13.21
CA THR A 90 -0.72 6.12 14.66
C THR A 90 -2.05 5.48 15.04
N GLU A 91 -2.02 4.54 15.97
CA GLU A 91 -3.20 3.88 16.54
C GLU A 91 -3.05 3.80 18.07
N ASP A 92 -4.18 3.93 18.76
CA ASP A 92 -4.27 3.58 20.19
C ASP A 92 -4.67 2.11 20.31
N PHE A 93 -3.75 1.27 20.77
CA PHE A 93 -4.00 -0.16 21.03
C PHE A 93 -4.66 -0.41 22.38
N GLY A 94 -5.37 0.57 22.96
CA GLY A 94 -6.14 0.42 24.20
C GLY A 94 -5.45 0.93 25.46
N GLY A 95 -4.35 1.68 25.30
CA GLY A 95 -3.61 2.27 26.43
C GLY A 95 -3.76 3.80 26.58
N GLY A 96 -4.54 4.46 25.73
CA GLY A 96 -4.63 5.92 25.70
C GLY A 96 -3.36 6.61 25.13
N VAL A 97 -2.44 5.83 24.58
CA VAL A 97 -1.19 6.31 23.98
C VAL A 97 -1.17 5.97 22.51
N GLU A 98 -1.04 6.98 21.67
CA GLU A 98 -0.86 6.79 20.25
C GLU A 98 0.52 6.17 19.95
N THR A 99 0.52 5.03 19.27
CA THR A 99 1.72 4.31 18.86
C THR A 99 1.88 4.41 17.34
N ASP A 100 3.07 4.74 16.87
CA ASP A 100 3.41 4.68 15.44
C ASP A 100 3.42 3.22 14.98
N VAL A 101 2.47 2.87 14.12
CA VAL A 101 2.25 1.48 13.68
C VAL A 101 3.42 0.96 12.86
N LEU A 102 4.07 1.81 12.05
CA LEU A 102 5.24 1.41 11.27
C LEU A 102 6.40 1.03 12.20
N GLN A 103 6.63 1.81 13.24
CA GLN A 103 7.67 1.53 14.23
C GLN A 103 7.36 0.25 15.01
N ALA A 104 6.11 0.07 15.41
CA ALA A 104 5.67 -1.13 16.13
C ALA A 104 5.81 -2.41 15.30
N LEU A 105 5.60 -2.33 13.99
CA LEU A 105 5.67 -3.47 13.07
C LEU A 105 7.04 -3.61 12.38
N ALA A 106 8.00 -2.72 12.62
CA ALA A 106 9.27 -2.69 11.92
C ALA A 106 9.98 -4.06 11.84
N PRO A 107 10.11 -4.84 12.92
CA PRO A 107 10.73 -6.17 12.83
C PRO A 107 9.93 -7.14 11.95
N THR A 108 8.59 -7.09 12.00
CA THR A 108 7.70 -7.92 11.16
C THR A 108 7.83 -7.56 9.68
N LEU A 109 8.12 -6.29 9.39
CA LEU A 109 8.39 -5.81 8.04
C LEU A 109 9.81 -6.09 7.56
N GLY A 110 10.64 -6.75 8.38
CA GLY A 110 11.99 -7.18 8.03
C GLY A 110 13.10 -6.24 8.47
N ALA A 111 12.81 -5.21 9.27
CA ALA A 111 13.86 -4.41 9.91
C ALA A 111 14.71 -5.28 10.84
N PRO A 112 16.03 -5.03 10.95
CA PRO A 112 16.88 -5.79 11.84
C PRO A 112 16.51 -5.54 13.32
N ASP A 113 16.51 -6.59 14.13
CA ASP A 113 16.36 -6.50 15.58
C ASP A 113 17.69 -6.40 16.32
N TYR A 114 18.81 -6.50 15.58
CA TYR A 114 20.21 -6.48 16.02
C TYR A 114 20.59 -7.51 17.09
N LEU A 115 19.65 -8.26 17.62
CA LEU A 115 19.88 -9.36 18.55
C LEU A 115 19.98 -10.71 17.82
N ARG A 116 19.20 -10.89 16.76
CA ARG A 116 19.12 -12.14 16.01
C ARG A 116 19.43 -11.93 14.53
N VAL A 117 19.01 -10.81 13.97
CA VAL A 117 19.16 -10.45 12.56
C VAL A 117 19.78 -9.07 12.49
N THR A 118 20.94 -8.98 11.85
CA THR A 118 21.73 -7.74 11.72
C THR A 118 21.49 -7.03 10.39
N GLU A 119 20.92 -7.73 9.41
CA GLU A 119 20.66 -7.21 8.08
C GLU A 119 19.15 -7.15 7.81
N GLU A 120 18.72 -6.11 7.12
CA GLU A 120 17.32 -5.99 6.71
C GLU A 120 17.02 -6.92 5.53
N ASN A 121 15.89 -7.63 5.58
CA ASN A 121 15.39 -8.36 4.43
C ASN A 121 14.77 -7.39 3.42
N LEU A 122 15.42 -7.22 2.27
CA LEU A 122 14.97 -6.33 1.19
C LEU A 122 14.14 -7.04 0.11
N GLU A 123 13.75 -8.28 0.31
CA GLU A 123 12.86 -8.97 -0.61
C GLU A 123 11.42 -8.42 -0.47
N PRO A 124 10.72 -8.17 -1.59
CA PRO A 124 9.31 -7.83 -1.57
C PRO A 124 8.49 -8.94 -0.88
N SER A 125 7.66 -8.58 0.09
CA SER A 125 6.87 -9.55 0.84
C SER A 125 5.38 -9.20 0.83
N LEU A 126 4.51 -10.21 0.98
CA LEU A 126 3.07 -10.02 1.12
C LEU A 126 2.73 -9.25 2.40
N ILE A 127 3.55 -9.39 3.45
CA ILE A 127 3.36 -8.65 4.70
C ILE A 127 3.57 -7.15 4.47
N LEU A 128 4.63 -6.77 3.72
CA LEU A 128 4.85 -5.38 3.34
C LEU A 128 3.72 -4.85 2.46
N ALA A 129 3.27 -5.62 1.47
CA ALA A 129 2.16 -5.22 0.60
C ALA A 129 0.87 -5.00 1.42
N LYS A 130 0.56 -5.90 2.35
CA LYS A 130 -0.57 -5.72 3.27
C LYS A 130 -0.41 -4.47 4.13
N PHE A 131 0.78 -4.26 4.72
CA PHE A 131 1.07 -3.07 5.51
C PHE A 131 0.81 -1.79 4.71
N LEU A 132 1.32 -1.72 3.48
CA LEU A 132 1.13 -0.55 2.61
C LEU A 132 -0.34 -0.30 2.30
N ASN A 133 -1.11 -1.37 2.05
CA ASN A 133 -2.56 -1.24 1.83
C ASN A 133 -3.28 -0.72 3.08
N ASP A 134 -2.99 -1.25 4.26
CA ASP A 134 -3.61 -0.81 5.51
C ASP A 134 -3.20 0.64 5.84
N ALA A 135 -1.92 0.98 5.66
CA ALA A 135 -1.41 2.34 5.81
C ALA A 135 -2.09 3.33 4.84
N ALA A 136 -2.25 2.93 3.57
CA ALA A 136 -2.93 3.73 2.57
C ALA A 136 -4.37 4.04 2.99
N GLN A 137 -5.14 3.03 3.43
CA GLN A 137 -6.51 3.22 3.90
C GLN A 137 -6.59 4.23 5.05
N ARG A 138 -5.67 4.16 6.01
CA ARG A 138 -5.67 5.05 7.19
C ARG A 138 -5.16 6.45 6.86
N LEU A 139 -4.06 6.54 6.16
CA LEU A 139 -3.41 7.83 5.87
C LEU A 139 -4.19 8.63 4.82
N CYS A 140 -4.69 8.00 3.77
CA CYS A 140 -5.40 8.70 2.72
C CYS A 140 -6.73 9.27 3.21
N VAL A 141 -7.48 8.57 4.07
CA VAL A 141 -8.67 9.13 4.70
C VAL A 141 -8.33 10.39 5.49
N ARG A 142 -7.32 10.32 6.37
CA ARG A 142 -6.89 11.48 7.18
C ARG A 142 -6.36 12.64 6.29
N TRP A 143 -5.69 12.32 5.20
CA TRP A 143 -5.13 13.31 4.29
C TRP A 143 -6.24 14.04 3.51
N VAL A 144 -7.21 13.30 2.98
CA VAL A 144 -8.40 13.85 2.30
C VAL A 144 -9.20 14.76 3.24
N GLU A 145 -9.44 14.32 4.48
CA GLU A 145 -10.18 15.10 5.47
C GLU A 145 -9.43 16.40 5.85
N ARG A 146 -8.12 16.31 6.05
CA ARG A 146 -7.27 17.46 6.33
C ARG A 146 -7.29 18.47 5.19
N ASP A 147 -7.09 18.03 3.96
CA ASP A 147 -7.04 18.92 2.80
C ASP A 147 -8.42 19.51 2.48
N ARG A 148 -9.50 18.76 2.75
CA ARG A 148 -10.88 19.26 2.64
C ARG A 148 -11.14 20.44 3.59
N ALA A 149 -10.58 20.39 4.79
CA ALA A 149 -10.73 21.45 5.79
C ALA A 149 -9.74 22.62 5.61
N ALA A 150 -8.68 22.42 4.82
CA ALA A 150 -7.62 23.39 4.63
C ALA A 150 -7.95 24.46 3.59
N ALA A 151 -7.37 25.67 3.75
CA ALA A 151 -7.35 26.65 2.68
C ALA A 151 -6.58 26.11 1.46
N ALA A 152 -6.91 26.57 0.26
CA ALA A 152 -6.31 26.07 -0.97
C ALA A 152 -4.76 26.09 -0.97
N ALA A 153 -4.16 27.13 -0.38
CA ALA A 153 -2.70 27.27 -0.29
C ALA A 153 -2.04 26.27 0.68
N ASP A 154 -2.80 25.73 1.63
CA ASP A 154 -2.29 24.81 2.67
C ASP A 154 -2.53 23.33 2.33
N ARG A 155 -3.22 23.06 1.23
CA ARG A 155 -3.49 21.70 0.77
C ARG A 155 -2.21 21.02 0.30
N THR A 156 -2.10 19.75 0.61
CA THR A 156 -0.90 18.97 0.29
C THR A 156 -1.17 17.75 -0.58
N LEU A 157 -2.38 17.22 -0.59
CA LEU A 157 -2.83 16.17 -1.50
C LEU A 157 -3.34 16.81 -2.81
N VAL A 158 -4.25 17.76 -2.71
CA VAL A 158 -4.92 18.40 -3.85
C VAL A 158 -4.32 19.78 -4.07
N VAL A 159 -3.17 19.81 -4.72
CA VAL A 159 -2.38 21.03 -4.95
C VAL A 159 -2.89 21.75 -6.21
N HIS A 160 -4.01 22.46 -6.08
CA HIS A 160 -4.47 23.43 -7.07
C HIS A 160 -5.16 24.62 -6.38
N PRO A 161 -5.19 25.81 -7.01
CA PRO A 161 -5.71 27.01 -6.38
C PRO A 161 -7.25 27.09 -6.31
N GLY A 162 -7.95 26.14 -6.92
CA GLY A 162 -9.39 26.15 -7.05
C GLY A 162 -10.15 25.58 -5.86
N ASP A 163 -11.45 25.43 -6.06
CA ASP A 163 -12.33 24.80 -5.08
C ASP A 163 -11.93 23.33 -4.85
N TRP A 164 -12.03 22.90 -3.58
CA TRP A 164 -11.86 21.49 -3.22
C TRP A 164 -12.78 20.55 -4.02
N ALA A 165 -14.00 21.00 -4.26
CA ALA A 165 -15.00 20.22 -4.99
C ALA A 165 -14.79 20.22 -6.51
N ALA A 166 -13.77 20.90 -7.04
CA ALA A 166 -13.51 20.94 -8.46
C ALA A 166 -13.21 19.52 -9.02
N ARG A 167 -13.94 19.15 -10.07
CA ARG A 167 -13.83 17.86 -10.75
C ARG A 167 -13.56 18.01 -12.25
N ASP A 168 -13.32 19.24 -12.68
CA ASP A 168 -12.98 19.46 -14.08
C ASP A 168 -11.63 18.83 -14.43
N PRO A 169 -11.46 18.31 -15.66
CA PRO A 169 -10.26 17.57 -16.04
C PRO A 169 -8.96 18.38 -15.94
N ALA A 170 -9.04 19.70 -16.06
CA ALA A 170 -7.84 20.54 -15.98
C ALA A 170 -7.37 20.67 -14.54
N ALA A 171 -8.26 20.97 -13.59
CA ALA A 171 -7.93 21.05 -12.16
C ALA A 171 -7.42 19.68 -11.63
N VAL A 172 -8.12 18.59 -11.95
CA VAL A 172 -7.71 17.24 -11.62
C VAL A 172 -6.33 16.93 -12.21
N GLY A 173 -6.08 17.28 -13.46
CA GLY A 173 -4.79 17.08 -14.13
C GLY A 173 -3.62 17.81 -13.45
N VAL A 174 -3.83 19.03 -12.94
CA VAL A 174 -2.80 19.76 -12.19
C VAL A 174 -2.43 19.01 -10.90
N ALA A 175 -3.42 18.61 -10.13
CA ALA A 175 -3.20 17.89 -8.89
C ALA A 175 -2.54 16.52 -9.12
N LEU A 176 -2.95 15.77 -10.15
CA LEU A 176 -2.34 14.49 -10.51
C LEU A 176 -0.86 14.63 -10.89
N ARG A 177 -0.49 15.68 -11.65
CA ARG A 177 0.93 15.95 -11.96
C ARG A 177 1.75 16.22 -10.70
N ALA A 178 1.19 16.98 -9.76
CA ALA A 178 1.85 17.23 -8.48
C ALA A 178 2.04 15.94 -7.66
N LEU A 179 1.07 15.03 -7.67
CA LEU A 179 1.17 13.73 -7.01
C LEU A 179 2.20 12.82 -7.67
N GLN A 180 2.25 12.75 -9.01
CA GLN A 180 3.28 11.98 -9.73
C GLN A 180 4.70 12.45 -9.37
N LEU A 181 4.89 13.77 -9.27
CA LEU A 181 6.18 14.32 -8.84
C LEU A 181 6.48 13.98 -7.38
N ARG A 182 5.49 14.05 -6.50
CA ARG A 182 5.67 13.84 -5.05
C ARG A 182 5.92 12.37 -4.69
N PHE A 183 5.18 11.44 -5.28
CA PHE A 183 5.29 10.03 -4.97
C PHE A 183 6.47 9.36 -5.68
N PHE A 184 6.69 9.71 -6.94
CA PHE A 184 7.62 8.97 -7.82
C PHE A 184 8.76 9.84 -8.36
N GLY A 185 8.81 11.14 -8.03
CA GLY A 185 9.78 12.06 -8.62
C GLY A 185 9.56 12.29 -10.13
N ARG A 186 8.44 11.85 -10.67
CA ARG A 186 8.14 11.86 -12.12
C ARG A 186 7.50 13.18 -12.53
N ARG A 187 8.17 13.90 -13.41
CA ARG A 187 7.60 15.08 -14.06
C ARG A 187 6.77 14.66 -15.27
N VAL A 188 5.45 14.79 -15.17
CA VAL A 188 4.54 14.53 -16.28
C VAL A 188 4.38 15.83 -17.07
N PRO A 189 4.72 15.84 -18.41
CA PRO A 189 4.61 17.04 -19.22
C PRO A 189 3.16 17.51 -19.39
N GLU A 190 2.99 18.75 -19.80
CA GLU A 190 1.70 19.26 -20.24
C GLU A 190 1.37 18.78 -21.66
N GLY A 191 0.07 18.82 -22.01
CA GLY A 191 -0.44 18.42 -23.31
C GLY A 191 -0.69 16.92 -23.47
N ALA A 192 -1.01 16.50 -24.70
CA ALA A 192 -1.56 15.18 -25.01
C ALA A 192 -0.72 13.99 -24.49
N ALA A 193 0.61 14.10 -24.58
CA ALA A 193 1.49 13.02 -24.09
C ALA A 193 1.40 12.84 -22.57
N GLY A 194 1.40 13.94 -21.82
CA GLY A 194 1.24 13.87 -20.37
C GLY A 194 -0.17 13.50 -19.95
N ASP A 195 -1.17 13.94 -20.68
CA ASP A 195 -2.56 13.60 -20.43
C ASP A 195 -2.81 12.10 -20.62
N ALA A 196 -2.18 11.48 -21.61
CA ALA A 196 -2.25 10.02 -21.79
C ALA A 196 -1.63 9.24 -20.59
N VAL A 197 -0.57 9.75 -19.97
CA VAL A 197 0.03 9.14 -18.76
C VAL A 197 -0.91 9.26 -17.56
N LEU A 198 -1.67 10.35 -17.45
CA LEU A 198 -2.57 10.60 -16.33
C LEU A 198 -3.95 9.99 -16.51
N GLU A 199 -4.29 9.49 -17.70
CA GLU A 199 -5.63 9.02 -18.04
C GLU A 199 -6.14 7.90 -17.11
N PRO A 200 -5.35 6.88 -16.74
CA PRO A 200 -5.83 5.86 -15.79
C PRO A 200 -6.20 6.44 -14.42
N LEU A 201 -5.45 7.43 -13.94
CA LEU A 201 -5.72 8.08 -12.66
C LEU A 201 -6.92 9.03 -12.72
N ARG A 202 -7.13 9.70 -13.86
CA ARG A 202 -8.33 10.49 -14.10
C ARG A 202 -9.58 9.61 -14.13
N ALA A 203 -9.51 8.50 -14.87
CA ALA A 203 -10.60 7.53 -14.91
C ALA A 203 -10.94 7.00 -13.52
N LEU A 204 -9.92 6.63 -12.72
CA LEU A 204 -10.10 6.20 -11.34
C LEU A 204 -10.77 7.28 -10.48
N PHE A 205 -10.30 8.54 -10.58
CA PHE A 205 -10.90 9.67 -9.87
C PHE A 205 -12.37 9.86 -10.25
N GLN A 206 -12.68 9.84 -11.55
CA GLN A 206 -14.03 10.04 -12.05
C GLN A 206 -14.98 8.89 -11.65
N ASP A 207 -14.51 7.66 -11.72
CA ASP A 207 -15.29 6.48 -11.36
C ASP A 207 -15.65 6.50 -9.86
N ALA A 208 -14.65 6.72 -8.99
CA ALA A 208 -14.88 6.85 -7.56
C ALA A 208 -15.78 8.05 -7.23
N SER A 209 -15.61 9.18 -7.93
CA SER A 209 -16.47 10.36 -7.75
C SER A 209 -17.91 10.10 -8.17
N SER A 210 -18.12 9.32 -9.24
CA SER A 210 -19.45 9.03 -9.77
C SER A 210 -20.29 8.10 -8.90
N THR A 211 -19.63 7.23 -8.13
CA THR A 211 -20.25 6.27 -7.21
C THR A 211 -20.39 6.80 -5.79
N ALA A 212 -19.82 7.96 -5.51
CA ALA A 212 -19.82 8.59 -4.19
C ALA A 212 -21.21 9.07 -3.77
N ALA A 213 -21.44 9.13 -2.45
CA ALA A 213 -22.63 9.78 -1.91
C ALA A 213 -22.61 11.31 -2.21
N PRO A 214 -23.78 11.96 -2.34
CA PRO A 214 -23.85 13.40 -2.60
C PRO A 214 -23.03 14.23 -1.60
N GLY A 215 -22.20 15.13 -2.13
CA GLY A 215 -21.28 15.98 -1.36
C GLY A 215 -19.96 15.32 -0.95
N ARG A 216 -19.73 14.08 -1.36
CA ARG A 216 -18.47 13.36 -1.13
C ARG A 216 -17.65 13.11 -2.41
N GLU A 217 -18.17 13.50 -3.55
CA GLU A 217 -17.67 13.10 -4.87
C GLU A 217 -16.16 13.40 -5.04
N ALA A 218 -15.74 14.63 -4.77
CA ALA A 218 -14.31 14.98 -4.86
C ALA A 218 -13.47 14.24 -3.81
N GLY A 219 -14.01 14.10 -2.59
CA GLY A 219 -13.31 13.38 -1.51
C GLY A 219 -13.07 11.92 -1.84
N ASP A 220 -14.08 11.21 -2.31
CA ASP A 220 -13.98 9.79 -2.63
C ASP A 220 -13.09 9.59 -3.89
N GLY A 221 -13.14 10.51 -4.87
CA GLY A 221 -12.21 10.52 -6.00
C GLY A 221 -10.75 10.68 -5.57
N TRP A 222 -10.45 11.66 -4.72
CA TRP A 222 -9.08 11.86 -4.21
C TRP A 222 -8.63 10.73 -3.27
N LEU A 223 -9.54 10.13 -2.51
CA LEU A 223 -9.25 8.97 -1.69
C LEU A 223 -8.78 7.79 -2.54
N ALA A 224 -9.49 7.48 -3.62
CA ALA A 224 -9.12 6.40 -4.54
C ALA A 224 -7.75 6.65 -5.19
N VAL A 225 -7.50 7.86 -5.66
CA VAL A 225 -6.20 8.26 -6.26
C VAL A 225 -5.07 8.15 -5.23
N CYS A 226 -5.27 8.63 -4.00
CA CYS A 226 -4.28 8.54 -2.93
C CYS A 226 -3.93 7.08 -2.62
N ILE A 227 -4.93 6.21 -2.46
CA ILE A 227 -4.71 4.78 -2.18
C ILE A 227 -3.94 4.14 -3.34
N ALA A 228 -4.30 4.42 -4.59
CA ALA A 228 -3.60 3.90 -5.75
C ALA A 228 -2.11 4.27 -5.75
N HIS A 229 -1.76 5.52 -5.45
CA HIS A 229 -0.36 5.94 -5.35
C HIS A 229 0.38 5.29 -4.18
N MET A 230 -0.26 5.17 -3.01
CA MET A 230 0.36 4.58 -1.83
C MET A 230 0.57 3.06 -1.94
N THR A 231 -0.22 2.40 -2.75
CA THR A 231 -0.13 0.94 -2.97
C THR A 231 0.59 0.56 -4.25
N ASP A 232 1.02 1.56 -5.05
CA ASP A 232 1.79 1.31 -6.26
C ASP A 232 3.15 0.69 -5.89
N PRO A 233 3.53 -0.46 -6.47
CA PRO A 233 4.83 -1.07 -6.24
C PRO A 233 6.01 -0.13 -6.51
N GLU A 234 5.90 0.79 -7.46
CA GLU A 234 6.95 1.77 -7.79
C GLU A 234 7.31 2.68 -6.61
N LEU A 235 6.41 2.83 -5.62
CA LEU A 235 6.69 3.59 -4.41
C LEU A 235 7.81 2.97 -3.57
N VAL A 236 7.91 1.64 -3.56
CA VAL A 236 8.77 0.90 -2.62
C VAL A 236 9.75 -0.06 -3.27
N ILE A 237 9.60 -0.38 -4.56
CA ILE A 237 10.48 -1.33 -5.29
C ILE A 237 11.34 -0.56 -6.29
N TYR A 238 12.66 -0.82 -6.32
CA TYR A 238 13.66 -0.18 -7.20
C TYR A 238 14.79 -1.15 -7.61
#